data_63a4f95be0d06eba5713e1fc549accfa
#
_entry.id   63a4f95be0d06eba5713e1fc549accfa
#
_cell.length_a   1.000
_cell.length_b   1.000
_cell.length_c   1.000
_cell.angle_alpha   90.00
_cell.angle_beta   90.00
_cell.angle_gamma   90.00
#
_symmetry.space_group_name_H-M   'P 1'
#
loop_
_entity.id
_entity.type
_entity.pdbx_description
1 polymer ?
#
loop_
_entity_poly.entity_id
_entity_poly.type
_entity_poly.pdbx_seq_one_letter_code
_entity_poly.pdbx_strand_id
1 'polypeptide(L)'
;MNRTKITTILALAAAIAVFPACRRSLLPEHAGHDAQENGRVPAGTVILSIAAAADGGISAARVETAVLAGRISVPGELEFNARRLAEVSARVEGRIEKAAAVAGDRVVPGQILAEIYSREFLAAQAEVLQAAARAARLRDGPEGQAAEAFLRAARRKLLPLGWGDEEIDALLEAGEPVPFLSVRAPLAGTVIEAPALAGAHVEPGDPLFKLADPASLWARVHVFEKDLAAVRPGSSAVLRTQAFPGREFPGRLVLLGPVMDEKTRTVEGRIEVGNADGCLRAGMYVEAALASGRERTAVVVPASALQEFQSLPVVFVREGETTFRLRPVEIGDREGGLVEIVGGVSAGEWVVTTGGFLLKSELLKSSLADEHGHD
;
A
#
# COMPACT_ATOMS: atom_id res chain seq x y z
N MET A 1 -19.83 58.06 -3.86
CA MET A 1 -19.78 59.16 -4.84
C MET A 1 -19.52 58.50 -6.20
N ASN A 2 -20.50 58.72 -7.11
CA ASN A 2 -20.51 58.46 -8.57
C ASN A 2 -20.39 56.99 -9.04
N ARG A 3 -21.47 56.36 -9.52
CA ARG A 3 -22.29 56.56 -10.77
C ARG A 3 -21.42 56.33 -12.02
N THR A 4 -21.72 55.39 -12.94
CA THR A 4 -22.85 55.35 -13.91
C THR A 4 -22.78 54.00 -14.66
N LYS A 5 -23.75 53.12 -14.73
CA LYS A 5 -24.77 52.89 -15.79
C LYS A 5 -24.17 52.92 -17.22
N ILE A 6 -24.42 51.84 -17.99
CA ILE A 6 -25.22 51.88 -19.24
C ILE A 6 -25.57 50.44 -19.69
N THR A 7 -26.83 50.28 -19.86
CA THR A 7 -27.65 49.23 -20.48
C THR A 7 -27.55 49.32 -22.01
N THR A 8 -27.55 48.22 -22.75
CA THR A 8 -28.16 48.22 -24.09
C THR A 8 -28.71 46.82 -24.41
N ILE A 9 -30.02 46.81 -24.56
CA ILE A 9 -30.90 45.79 -25.12
C ILE A 9 -30.88 45.96 -26.65
N LEU A 10 -30.80 44.88 -27.43
CA LEU A 10 -31.56 44.82 -28.70
C LEU A 10 -31.90 43.36 -29.04
N ALA A 11 -33.15 43.26 -29.40
CA ALA A 11 -33.97 42.09 -29.67
C ALA A 11 -33.95 41.70 -31.15
N LEU A 12 -34.54 40.53 -31.41
CA LEU A 12 -35.40 40.15 -32.54
C LEU A 12 -34.74 39.65 -33.83
N ALA A 13 -34.93 38.37 -34.16
CA ALA A 13 -35.87 38.02 -35.25
C ALA A 13 -36.01 36.51 -35.40
N ALA A 14 -37.23 36.07 -35.29
CA ALA A 14 -37.73 34.73 -35.65
C ALA A 14 -37.88 34.64 -37.19
N ALA A 15 -37.55 33.48 -37.77
CA ALA A 15 -38.02 33.11 -39.09
C ALA A 15 -38.47 31.64 -39.08
N ILE A 16 -39.78 31.47 -39.19
CA ILE A 16 -40.51 30.24 -39.47
C ILE A 16 -40.47 29.99 -40.97
N ALA A 17 -40.16 28.80 -41.43
CA ALA A 17 -40.54 28.27 -42.76
C ALA A 17 -40.59 26.73 -42.65
N VAL A 18 -41.80 26.21 -42.50
CA VAL A 18 -42.69 25.46 -43.40
C VAL A 18 -42.06 24.32 -44.21
N PHE A 19 -42.51 23.10 -43.84
CA PHE A 19 -42.39 21.83 -44.56
C PHE A 19 -42.86 21.89 -46.04
N PRO A 20 -42.37 20.96 -46.90
CA PRO A 20 -43.27 19.88 -47.24
C PRO A 20 -42.62 18.47 -47.28
N ALA A 21 -43.51 17.52 -47.19
CA ALA A 21 -43.33 16.07 -47.13
C ALA A 21 -42.98 15.40 -48.46
N CYS A 22 -42.55 14.14 -48.31
CA CYS A 22 -42.55 13.04 -49.26
C CYS A 22 -41.44 12.95 -50.33
N ARG A 23 -40.54 12.00 -50.14
CA ARG A 23 -40.46 10.82 -51.05
C ARG A 23 -39.57 9.71 -50.46
N ARG A 24 -40.16 8.54 -50.40
CA ARG A 24 -39.52 7.22 -50.25
C ARG A 24 -38.54 7.00 -51.38
N SER A 25 -37.29 6.66 -51.10
CA SER A 25 -36.46 5.92 -52.03
C SER A 25 -35.46 5.10 -51.24
N LEU A 26 -35.62 3.82 -51.34
CA LEU A 26 -34.69 2.68 -51.41
C LEU A 26 -33.28 2.93 -50.84
N LEU A 27 -32.95 2.10 -49.86
CA LEU A 27 -31.61 1.81 -49.28
C LEU A 27 -30.57 1.44 -50.39
N PRO A 28 -29.31 1.75 -50.15
CA PRO A 28 -28.28 0.72 -50.29
C PRO A 28 -27.77 0.26 -48.92
N GLU A 29 -27.76 -1.03 -48.78
CA GLU A 29 -26.91 -1.77 -47.85
C GLU A 29 -25.51 -1.17 -47.85
N HIS A 30 -25.11 -0.55 -46.74
CA HIS A 30 -23.72 -0.34 -46.48
C HIS A 30 -23.23 -1.42 -45.50
N ALA A 31 -22.31 -2.18 -46.04
CA ALA A 31 -21.45 -3.14 -45.42
C ALA A 31 -21.10 -2.77 -43.99
N GLY A 32 -21.27 -3.73 -43.10
CA GLY A 32 -20.80 -3.67 -41.71
C GLY A 32 -19.32 -3.33 -41.69
N HIS A 33 -19.00 -2.31 -40.92
CA HIS A 33 -17.66 -2.19 -40.37
C HIS A 33 -17.50 -3.32 -39.36
N ASP A 34 -16.68 -4.27 -39.73
CA ASP A 34 -16.11 -5.26 -38.83
C ASP A 34 -15.52 -4.51 -37.61
N ALA A 35 -16.27 -4.52 -36.52
CA ALA A 35 -15.69 -4.31 -35.21
C ALA A 35 -14.65 -5.40 -35.00
N GLN A 36 -13.39 -5.01 -34.93
CA GLN A 36 -12.29 -5.90 -34.60
C GLN A 36 -12.69 -6.73 -33.36
N GLU A 37 -13.00 -8.00 -33.62
CA GLU A 37 -13.09 -9.04 -32.58
C GLU A 37 -11.71 -9.25 -31.96
N ASN A 38 -11.35 -8.38 -31.03
CA ASN A 38 -10.18 -8.61 -30.20
C ASN A 38 -10.47 -9.76 -29.24
N GLY A 39 -9.84 -10.90 -29.48
CA GLY A 39 -9.54 -11.89 -28.45
C GLY A 39 -10.53 -13.03 -28.25
N ARG A 40 -11.41 -13.36 -29.23
CA ARG A 40 -12.13 -14.64 -29.18
C ARG A 40 -11.17 -15.77 -29.55
N VAL A 41 -10.78 -16.56 -28.55
CA VAL A 41 -10.21 -17.89 -28.78
C VAL A 41 -11.25 -18.72 -29.53
N PRO A 42 -10.93 -19.35 -30.68
CA PRO A 42 -11.87 -20.21 -31.37
C PRO A 42 -12.32 -21.32 -30.41
N ALA A 43 -13.62 -21.56 -30.31
CA ALA A 43 -14.17 -22.63 -29.49
C ALA A 43 -13.80 -23.98 -30.10
N GLY A 44 -12.55 -24.42 -29.90
CA GLY A 44 -12.04 -25.66 -30.41
C GLY A 44 -12.59 -26.84 -29.61
N THR A 45 -13.11 -27.82 -30.29
CA THR A 45 -13.51 -29.10 -29.71
C THR A 45 -12.42 -30.13 -29.96
N VAL A 46 -11.97 -30.81 -28.91
CA VAL A 46 -11.02 -31.93 -28.98
C VAL A 46 -11.78 -33.22 -28.80
N ILE A 47 -11.64 -34.14 -29.72
CA ILE A 47 -12.21 -35.47 -29.60
C ILE A 47 -11.04 -36.45 -29.50
N LEU A 48 -10.99 -37.21 -28.42
CA LEU A 48 -9.99 -38.25 -28.18
C LEU A 48 -10.61 -39.65 -28.36
N SER A 49 -9.78 -40.65 -28.66
CA SER A 49 -10.22 -42.03 -28.48
C SER A 49 -10.31 -42.37 -27.00
N ILE A 50 -11.16 -43.36 -26.64
CA ILE A 50 -11.30 -43.81 -25.24
C ILE A 50 -9.95 -44.22 -24.66
N ALA A 51 -9.12 -44.91 -25.45
CA ALA A 51 -7.77 -45.31 -25.05
C ALA A 51 -6.87 -44.09 -24.78
N ALA A 52 -6.86 -43.08 -25.66
CA ALA A 52 -6.06 -41.88 -25.50
C ALA A 52 -6.50 -41.02 -24.30
N ALA A 53 -7.80 -41.00 -24.02
CA ALA A 53 -8.31 -40.30 -22.84
C ALA A 53 -7.90 -40.99 -21.51
N ALA A 54 -7.89 -42.33 -21.51
CA ALA A 54 -7.46 -43.13 -20.37
C ALA A 54 -5.95 -43.07 -20.16
N ASP A 55 -5.14 -43.22 -21.21
CA ASP A 55 -3.68 -43.16 -21.18
C ASP A 55 -3.17 -41.76 -20.83
N GLY A 56 -3.92 -40.73 -21.24
CA GLY A 56 -3.62 -39.31 -20.92
C GLY A 56 -3.91 -38.91 -19.48
N GLY A 57 -4.46 -39.83 -18.64
CA GLY A 57 -4.75 -39.56 -17.24
C GLY A 57 -5.74 -38.40 -17.06
N ILE A 58 -6.69 -38.21 -17.98
CA ILE A 58 -7.65 -37.11 -17.91
C ILE A 58 -8.62 -37.34 -16.78
N SER A 59 -8.63 -36.43 -15.83
CA SER A 59 -9.65 -36.38 -14.78
C SER A 59 -10.43 -35.07 -14.86
N ALA A 60 -11.70 -35.13 -14.46
CA ALA A 60 -12.57 -33.98 -14.47
C ALA A 60 -13.27 -33.84 -13.10
N ALA A 61 -13.49 -32.62 -12.67
CA ALA A 61 -14.27 -32.28 -11.52
C ALA A 61 -15.56 -31.57 -11.96
N ARG A 62 -16.61 -31.74 -11.14
CA ARG A 62 -17.86 -31.03 -11.35
C ARG A 62 -17.68 -29.57 -10.93
N VAL A 63 -18.19 -28.64 -11.73
CA VAL A 63 -18.30 -27.23 -11.37
C VAL A 63 -19.36 -27.09 -10.29
N GLU A 64 -18.96 -26.58 -9.15
CA GLU A 64 -19.83 -26.46 -7.99
C GLU A 64 -20.10 -24.98 -7.65
N THR A 65 -21.05 -24.74 -6.79
CA THR A 65 -21.22 -23.45 -6.14
C THR A 65 -20.65 -23.53 -4.74
N ALA A 66 -19.79 -22.58 -4.38
CA ALA A 66 -19.25 -22.43 -3.04
C ALA A 66 -19.64 -21.07 -2.44
N VAL A 67 -19.72 -21.04 -1.13
CA VAL A 67 -19.86 -19.78 -0.40
C VAL A 67 -18.47 -19.21 -0.26
N LEU A 68 -18.23 -18.09 -0.92
CA LEU A 68 -16.96 -17.34 -0.83
C LEU A 68 -17.15 -16.14 0.09
N ALA A 69 -16.10 -15.81 0.83
CA ALA A 69 -16.06 -14.55 1.55
C ALA A 69 -16.09 -13.39 0.55
N GLY A 70 -17.07 -12.51 0.68
CA GLY A 70 -17.16 -11.32 -0.14
C GLY A 70 -15.92 -10.43 0.08
N ARG A 71 -15.42 -9.79 -0.97
CA ARG A 71 -14.35 -8.81 -0.88
C ARG A 71 -14.81 -7.48 -1.43
N ILE A 72 -14.29 -6.40 -0.85
CA ILE A 72 -14.54 -5.03 -1.30
C ILE A 72 -13.21 -4.46 -1.73
N SER A 73 -13.11 -4.06 -3.00
CA SER A 73 -11.94 -3.39 -3.51
C SER A 73 -12.01 -1.90 -3.21
N VAL A 74 -10.96 -1.39 -2.58
CA VAL A 74 -10.81 0.02 -2.22
C VAL A 74 -9.43 0.53 -2.64
N PRO A 75 -9.36 1.71 -3.27
CA PRO A 75 -8.07 2.33 -3.59
C PRO A 75 -7.42 2.90 -2.33
N GLY A 76 -6.11 2.97 -2.34
CA GLY A 76 -5.35 3.56 -1.25
C GLY A 76 -3.93 3.92 -1.64
N GLU A 77 -3.21 4.48 -0.67
CA GLU A 77 -1.82 4.88 -0.79
C GLU A 77 -1.04 4.40 0.42
N LEU A 78 0.17 3.91 0.20
CA LEU A 78 1.06 3.49 1.28
C LEU A 78 1.69 4.71 1.95
N GLU A 79 1.69 4.71 3.28
CA GLU A 79 2.34 5.71 4.10
C GLU A 79 3.20 5.04 5.18
N PHE A 80 4.14 5.79 5.76
CA PHE A 80 4.87 5.27 6.91
C PHE A 80 3.94 5.07 8.09
N ASN A 81 4.17 3.98 8.84
CA ASN A 81 3.46 3.74 10.08
C ASN A 81 3.84 4.81 11.11
N ALA A 82 2.90 5.70 11.44
CA ALA A 82 3.16 6.81 12.37
C ALA A 82 3.61 6.35 13.77
N ARG A 83 3.34 5.09 14.15
CA ARG A 83 3.86 4.51 15.40
C ARG A 83 5.34 4.12 15.31
N ARG A 84 5.91 4.10 14.10
CA ARG A 84 7.30 3.77 13.78
C ARG A 84 8.00 4.91 13.06
N LEU A 85 7.49 6.12 13.26
CA LEU A 85 8.03 7.37 12.73
C LEU A 85 8.54 8.19 13.90
N ALA A 86 9.71 8.79 13.77
CA ALA A 86 10.23 9.73 14.76
C ALA A 86 10.78 10.97 14.05
N GLU A 87 10.44 12.12 14.59
CA GLU A 87 11.04 13.39 14.25
C GLU A 87 12.05 13.77 15.34
N VAL A 88 13.27 14.03 14.94
CA VAL A 88 14.36 14.44 15.81
C VAL A 88 14.62 15.90 15.57
N SER A 89 14.31 16.73 16.55
CA SER A 89 14.50 18.18 16.51
C SER A 89 15.62 18.65 17.44
N ALA A 90 16.16 19.83 17.16
CA ALA A 90 17.11 20.49 18.04
C ALA A 90 16.47 20.80 19.41
N ARG A 91 17.20 20.54 20.48
CA ARG A 91 16.77 20.85 21.85
C ARG A 91 17.43 22.10 22.43
N VAL A 92 18.46 22.56 21.73
CA VAL A 92 19.28 23.72 22.13
C VAL A 92 19.51 24.62 20.93
N GLU A 93 19.71 25.90 21.19
CA GLU A 93 20.28 26.82 20.21
C GLU A 93 21.78 26.50 20.03
N GLY A 94 22.23 26.47 18.78
CA GLY A 94 23.62 26.22 18.50
C GLY A 94 23.96 26.06 17.04
N ARG A 95 25.20 25.64 16.79
CA ARG A 95 25.69 25.32 15.45
C ARG A 95 25.92 23.83 15.31
N ILE A 96 25.46 23.25 14.21
CA ILE A 96 25.76 21.87 13.86
C ILE A 96 27.24 21.80 13.47
N GLU A 97 28.07 21.13 14.27
CA GLU A 97 29.48 20.91 13.94
C GLU A 97 29.63 19.72 12.99
N LYS A 98 28.83 18.68 13.20
CA LYS A 98 28.88 17.47 12.39
C LYS A 98 27.48 16.93 12.15
N ALA A 99 27.18 16.60 10.89
CA ALA A 99 26.05 15.78 10.50
C ALA A 99 26.60 14.41 10.12
N ALA A 100 26.30 13.37 10.92
CA ALA A 100 26.86 12.04 10.77
C ALA A 100 25.95 11.10 9.99
N ALA A 101 24.70 11.52 9.69
CA ALA A 101 23.73 10.74 8.95
C ALA A 101 23.11 11.58 7.83
N VAL A 102 22.77 10.93 6.72
CA VAL A 102 22.10 11.54 5.57
C VAL A 102 20.82 10.74 5.22
N ALA A 103 19.95 11.35 4.42
CA ALA A 103 18.76 10.67 3.94
C ALA A 103 19.11 9.38 3.18
N GLY A 104 18.46 8.27 3.54
CA GLY A 104 18.72 6.93 3.03
C GLY A 104 19.55 6.04 3.97
N ASP A 105 20.25 6.60 4.95
CA ASP A 105 21.05 5.83 5.90
C ASP A 105 20.16 4.99 6.84
N ARG A 106 20.64 3.78 7.14
CA ARG A 106 20.06 2.95 8.20
C ARG A 106 20.75 3.26 9.52
N VAL A 107 19.94 3.43 10.56
CA VAL A 107 20.39 3.79 11.90
C VAL A 107 19.84 2.84 12.95
N VAL A 108 20.57 2.72 14.05
CA VAL A 108 20.16 1.96 15.24
C VAL A 108 19.89 2.88 16.41
N PRO A 109 19.07 2.49 17.41
CA PRO A 109 18.80 3.32 18.58
C PRO A 109 20.10 3.74 19.27
N GLY A 110 20.19 5.03 19.67
CA GLY A 110 21.38 5.59 20.32
C GLY A 110 22.51 6.00 19.38
N GLN A 111 22.46 5.65 18.09
CA GLN A 111 23.45 6.10 17.10
C GLN A 111 23.47 7.62 17.00
N ILE A 112 24.66 8.22 16.97
CA ILE A 112 24.83 9.67 16.82
C ILE A 112 24.48 10.05 15.37
N LEU A 113 23.56 11.00 15.24
CA LEU A 113 23.11 11.56 13.96
C LEU A 113 23.76 12.93 13.66
N ALA A 114 23.95 13.72 14.71
CA ALA A 114 24.61 15.02 14.60
C ALA A 114 25.25 15.40 15.95
N GLU A 115 26.17 16.36 15.88
CA GLU A 115 26.81 17.00 17.02
C GLU A 115 26.59 18.51 16.94
N ILE A 116 26.05 19.10 18.03
CA ILE A 116 25.71 20.52 18.11
C ILE A 116 26.61 21.20 19.13
N TYR A 117 27.30 22.25 18.72
CA TYR A 117 27.96 23.18 19.62
C TYR A 117 26.92 24.17 20.18
N SER A 118 26.73 24.17 21.50
CA SER A 118 25.80 25.08 22.19
C SER A 118 26.44 25.70 23.40
N ARG A 119 26.39 27.01 23.48
CA ARG A 119 26.88 27.75 24.65
C ARG A 119 26.03 27.50 25.90
N GLU A 120 24.72 27.37 25.70
CA GLU A 120 23.79 27.05 26.80
C GLU A 120 24.11 25.69 27.41
N PHE A 121 24.32 24.68 26.56
CA PHE A 121 24.67 23.33 27.00
C PHE A 121 26.00 23.29 27.77
N LEU A 122 27.04 24.01 27.28
CA LEU A 122 28.31 24.11 27.98
C LEU A 122 28.19 24.84 29.35
N ALA A 123 27.40 25.91 29.42
CA ALA A 123 27.16 26.63 30.66
C ALA A 123 26.41 25.76 31.69
N ALA A 124 25.41 24.98 31.28
CA ALA A 124 24.68 24.05 32.12
C ALA A 124 25.58 22.95 32.70
N GLN A 125 26.50 22.39 31.90
CA GLN A 125 27.49 21.42 32.38
C GLN A 125 28.45 22.03 33.41
N ALA A 126 28.97 23.25 33.14
CA ALA A 126 29.85 23.96 34.07
C ALA A 126 29.15 24.23 35.42
N GLU A 127 27.86 24.56 35.37
CA GLU A 127 27.06 24.75 36.61
C GLU A 127 26.94 23.46 37.42
N VAL A 128 26.73 22.29 36.77
CA VAL A 128 26.68 20.98 37.42
C VAL A 128 28.02 20.64 38.06
N LEU A 129 29.14 20.82 37.36
CA LEU A 129 30.47 20.56 37.88
C LEU A 129 30.82 21.45 39.09
N GLN A 130 30.48 22.76 39.02
CA GLN A 130 30.67 23.68 40.14
C GLN A 130 29.79 23.33 41.33
N ALA A 131 28.54 22.94 41.09
CA ALA A 131 27.62 22.51 42.14
C ALA A 131 28.10 21.23 42.83
N ALA A 132 28.59 20.26 42.08
CA ALA A 132 29.16 19.01 42.61
C ALA A 132 30.41 19.29 43.47
N ALA A 133 31.34 20.10 42.95
CA ALA A 133 32.53 20.50 43.71
C ALA A 133 32.21 21.23 45.01
N ARG A 134 31.12 22.02 45.03
CA ARG A 134 30.63 22.68 46.26
C ARG A 134 30.01 21.67 47.22
N ALA A 135 29.15 20.77 46.76
CA ALA A 135 28.54 19.73 47.56
C ALA A 135 29.59 18.81 48.21
N ALA A 136 30.63 18.44 47.44
CA ALA A 136 31.74 17.64 47.96
C ALA A 136 32.54 18.31 49.09
N ARG A 137 32.58 19.65 49.12
CA ARG A 137 33.26 20.42 50.16
C ARG A 137 32.40 20.66 51.40
N LEU A 138 31.09 20.81 51.25
CA LEU A 138 30.14 21.15 52.30
C LEU A 138 29.27 19.95 52.69
N ARG A 139 29.89 18.86 53.15
CA ARG A 139 29.20 17.55 53.31
C ARG A 139 28.17 17.53 54.43
N ASP A 140 28.38 18.32 55.48
CA ASP A 140 27.55 18.24 56.71
C ASP A 140 26.81 19.53 57.02
N GLY A 141 25.67 19.39 57.70
CA GLY A 141 24.87 20.50 58.20
C GLY A 141 23.95 21.17 57.18
N PRO A 142 23.33 22.31 57.53
CA PRO A 142 22.37 23.01 56.66
C PRO A 142 22.96 23.51 55.36
N GLU A 143 24.26 23.85 55.34
CA GLU A 143 24.98 24.30 54.13
C GLU A 143 25.21 23.15 53.14
N GLY A 144 25.52 21.92 53.65
CA GLY A 144 25.64 20.74 52.86
C GLY A 144 24.33 20.36 52.19
N GLN A 145 23.23 20.40 52.93
CA GLN A 145 21.89 20.14 52.37
C GLN A 145 21.51 21.15 51.27
N ALA A 146 21.85 22.42 51.45
CA ALA A 146 21.63 23.45 50.44
C ALA A 146 22.50 23.22 49.20
N ALA A 147 23.76 22.81 49.35
CA ALA A 147 24.64 22.50 48.24
C ALA A 147 24.16 21.29 47.42
N GLU A 148 23.68 20.24 48.07
CA GLU A 148 23.07 19.09 47.39
C GLU A 148 21.75 19.48 46.70
N ALA A 149 20.92 20.33 47.29
CA ALA A 149 19.70 20.81 46.62
C ALA A 149 20.05 21.61 45.36
N PHE A 150 21.11 22.40 45.39
CA PHE A 150 21.60 23.16 44.25
C PHE A 150 22.15 22.22 43.15
N LEU A 151 22.91 21.19 43.52
CA LEU A 151 23.37 20.18 42.57
C LEU A 151 22.19 19.47 41.86
N ARG A 152 21.18 19.06 42.66
CA ARG A 152 19.97 18.46 42.08
C ARG A 152 19.25 19.40 41.12
N ALA A 153 19.22 20.70 41.42
CA ALA A 153 18.63 21.71 40.55
C ALA A 153 19.45 21.90 39.27
N ALA A 154 20.77 21.93 39.34
CA ALA A 154 21.67 22.04 38.20
C ALA A 154 21.55 20.79 37.27
N ARG A 155 21.56 19.58 37.84
CA ARG A 155 21.32 18.34 37.08
C ARG A 155 20.01 18.40 36.28
N ARG A 156 18.91 18.85 36.88
CA ARG A 156 17.59 18.97 36.25
C ARG A 156 17.58 19.92 35.04
N LYS A 157 18.52 20.85 34.90
CA LYS A 157 18.63 21.73 33.74
C LYS A 157 19.16 21.00 32.51
N LEU A 158 19.92 19.95 32.68
CA LEU A 158 20.44 19.14 31.53
C LEU A 158 19.41 18.18 30.95
N LEU A 159 18.41 17.74 31.73
CA LEU A 159 17.39 16.80 31.28
C LEU A 159 16.61 17.29 30.03
N PRO A 160 16.04 18.53 30.02
CA PRO A 160 15.33 19.04 28.84
C PRO A 160 16.26 19.24 27.62
N LEU A 161 17.56 19.43 27.85
CA LEU A 161 18.56 19.55 26.79
C LEU A 161 18.91 18.21 26.16
N GLY A 162 18.40 17.09 26.70
CA GLY A 162 18.50 15.77 26.12
C GLY A 162 19.50 14.82 26.78
N TRP A 163 20.05 15.21 27.93
CA TRP A 163 20.89 14.33 28.72
C TRP A 163 20.09 13.61 29.81
N GLY A 164 20.35 12.32 29.98
CA GLY A 164 19.85 11.53 31.09
C GLY A 164 20.80 11.52 32.28
N ASP A 165 20.44 10.80 33.32
CA ASP A 165 21.27 10.69 34.53
C ASP A 165 22.60 10.02 34.24
N GLU A 166 22.67 9.04 33.30
CA GLU A 166 23.90 8.34 32.92
C GLU A 166 24.95 9.29 32.33
N GLU A 167 24.55 10.18 31.41
CA GLU A 167 25.45 11.17 30.82
C GLU A 167 25.90 12.21 31.86
N ILE A 168 25.01 12.59 32.78
CA ILE A 168 25.34 13.53 33.87
C ILE A 168 26.32 12.89 34.85
N ASP A 169 26.15 11.62 35.19
CA ASP A 169 27.07 10.92 36.07
C ASP A 169 28.44 10.73 35.41
N ALA A 170 28.47 10.41 34.11
CA ALA A 170 29.72 10.37 33.34
C ALA A 170 30.44 11.74 33.28
N LEU A 171 29.70 12.85 33.18
CA LEU A 171 30.25 14.20 33.27
C LEU A 171 30.91 14.44 34.64
N LEU A 172 30.25 14.03 35.74
CA LEU A 172 30.77 14.19 37.07
C LEU A 172 32.01 13.36 37.35
N GLU A 173 32.10 12.15 36.74
CA GLU A 173 33.29 11.29 36.79
C GLU A 173 34.44 11.87 35.98
N ALA A 174 34.17 12.37 34.79
CA ALA A 174 35.20 12.97 33.90
C ALA A 174 35.72 14.30 34.45
N GLY A 175 34.87 15.09 35.15
CA GLY A 175 35.23 16.39 35.70
C GLY A 175 35.40 17.51 34.69
N GLU A 176 35.20 17.24 33.39
CA GLU A 176 35.36 18.18 32.27
C GLU A 176 34.12 18.20 31.38
N PRO A 177 33.68 19.37 30.91
CA PRO A 177 32.52 19.45 30.02
C PRO A 177 32.84 18.89 28.64
N VAL A 178 31.88 18.19 28.03
CA VAL A 178 31.95 17.77 26.64
C VAL A 178 31.54 18.92 25.71
N PRO A 179 32.29 19.18 24.62
CA PRO A 179 32.09 20.38 23.80
C PRO A 179 30.81 20.33 22.97
N PHE A 180 30.31 19.15 22.64
CA PHE A 180 29.19 18.98 21.72
C PHE A 180 28.05 18.18 22.34
N LEU A 181 26.82 18.62 22.07
CA LEU A 181 25.65 17.85 22.34
C LEU A 181 25.42 16.83 21.21
N SER A 182 25.43 15.54 21.56
CA SER A 182 25.15 14.47 20.59
C SER A 182 23.64 14.31 20.42
N VAL A 183 23.17 14.48 19.18
CA VAL A 183 21.80 14.16 18.76
C VAL A 183 21.76 12.68 18.34
N ARG A 184 20.91 11.88 19.01
CA ARG A 184 20.88 10.41 18.82
C ARG A 184 19.57 9.94 18.21
N ALA A 185 19.63 8.82 17.47
CA ALA A 185 18.47 8.14 16.92
C ALA A 185 17.62 7.53 18.04
N PRO A 186 16.32 7.85 18.13
CA PRO A 186 15.43 7.29 19.15
C PRO A 186 14.94 5.88 18.81
N LEU A 187 15.02 5.47 17.53
CA LEU A 187 14.57 4.16 17.04
C LEU A 187 15.47 3.64 15.95
N ALA A 188 15.39 2.31 15.68
CA ALA A 188 15.99 1.71 14.51
C ALA A 188 15.14 2.03 13.27
N GLY A 189 15.79 2.36 12.16
CA GLY A 189 15.07 2.65 10.92
C GLY A 189 15.95 3.24 9.84
N THR A 190 15.31 3.94 8.93
CA THR A 190 15.96 4.68 7.84
C THR A 190 15.72 6.17 8.01
N VAL A 191 16.73 6.98 7.79
CA VAL A 191 16.62 8.43 7.72
C VAL A 191 15.85 8.80 6.46
N ILE A 192 14.65 9.37 6.61
CA ILE A 192 13.81 9.79 5.49
C ILE A 192 14.20 11.19 5.04
N GLU A 193 14.40 12.09 6.01
CA GLU A 193 14.75 13.49 5.80
C GLU A 193 15.90 13.86 6.76
N ALA A 194 16.85 14.63 6.27
CA ALA A 194 18.01 15.10 7.01
C ALA A 194 18.31 16.56 6.66
N PRO A 195 17.49 17.54 7.12
CA PRO A 195 17.76 18.95 6.90
C PRO A 195 18.98 19.46 7.67
N ALA A 196 19.49 18.71 8.65
CA ALA A 196 20.67 19.06 9.42
C ALA A 196 21.92 19.09 8.54
N LEU A 197 22.51 20.27 8.36
CA LEU A 197 23.74 20.47 7.60
C LEU A 197 24.86 20.97 8.52
N ALA A 198 26.06 20.43 8.37
CA ALA A 198 27.23 20.91 9.11
C ALA A 198 27.47 22.40 8.82
N GLY A 199 27.69 23.18 9.89
CA GLY A 199 27.84 24.63 9.86
C GLY A 199 26.54 25.42 9.99
N ALA A 200 25.37 24.79 9.85
CA ALA A 200 24.09 25.46 10.02
C ALA A 200 23.84 25.85 11.49
N HIS A 201 23.19 26.97 11.69
CA HIS A 201 22.66 27.40 12.97
C HIS A 201 21.26 26.80 13.16
N VAL A 202 20.95 26.37 14.38
CA VAL A 202 19.65 25.76 14.73
C VAL A 202 19.13 26.36 16.03
N GLU A 203 17.80 26.43 16.12
CA GLU A 203 17.05 26.83 17.29
C GLU A 203 16.26 25.64 17.91
N PRO A 204 15.88 25.70 19.19
CA PRO A 204 15.04 24.67 19.79
C PRO A 204 13.75 24.48 18.99
N GLY A 205 13.49 23.23 18.57
CA GLY A 205 12.33 22.88 17.76
C GLY A 205 12.62 22.69 16.28
N ASP A 206 13.76 23.17 15.77
CA ASP A 206 14.11 22.96 14.37
C ASP A 206 14.24 21.47 14.04
N PRO A 207 13.62 20.99 12.94
CA PRO A 207 13.72 19.61 12.52
C PRO A 207 15.15 19.29 12.04
N LEU A 208 15.76 18.25 12.60
CA LEU A 208 17.09 17.80 12.22
C LEU A 208 17.05 16.52 11.38
N PHE A 209 16.25 15.56 11.80
CA PHE A 209 16.11 14.28 11.10
C PHE A 209 14.68 13.76 11.25
N LYS A 210 14.23 13.06 10.21
CA LYS A 210 13.02 12.26 10.26
C LYS A 210 13.37 10.81 10.00
N LEU A 211 13.01 9.95 10.90
CA LEU A 211 13.34 8.53 10.88
C LEU A 211 12.06 7.71 10.74
N ALA A 212 12.09 6.64 9.94
CA ALA A 212 11.03 5.67 9.89
C ALA A 212 11.58 4.25 9.88
N ASP A 213 10.86 3.34 10.52
CA ASP A 213 11.06 1.91 10.32
C ASP A 213 10.16 1.44 9.17
N PRO A 214 10.73 1.15 7.98
CA PRO A 214 9.96 0.76 6.81
C PRO A 214 9.49 -0.71 6.83
N ALA A 215 9.82 -1.49 7.86
CA ALA A 215 9.44 -2.90 7.96
C ALA A 215 7.91 -3.12 8.09
N SER A 216 7.16 -2.08 8.46
CA SER A 216 5.70 -2.06 8.47
C SER A 216 5.22 -0.72 7.94
N LEU A 217 4.31 -0.77 6.96
CA LEU A 217 3.67 0.40 6.37
C LEU A 217 2.17 0.39 6.68
N TRP A 218 1.55 1.53 6.54
CA TRP A 218 0.10 1.66 6.50
C TRP A 218 -0.36 1.93 5.08
N ALA A 219 -1.44 1.25 4.66
CA ALA A 219 -2.19 1.66 3.50
C ALA A 219 -3.39 2.47 3.99
N ARG A 220 -3.40 3.75 3.66
CA ARG A 220 -4.54 4.63 3.84
C ARG A 220 -5.51 4.40 2.69
N VAL A 221 -6.68 3.87 3.01
CA VAL A 221 -7.71 3.49 2.04
C VAL A 221 -8.99 4.28 2.27
N HIS A 222 -9.81 4.40 1.23
CA HIS A 222 -11.08 5.12 1.28
C HIS A 222 -12.24 4.16 1.09
N VAL A 223 -12.94 3.84 2.18
CA VAL A 223 -14.09 2.92 2.19
C VAL A 223 -15.37 3.71 1.92
N PHE A 224 -16.11 3.32 0.89
CA PHE A 224 -17.37 3.98 0.54
C PHE A 224 -18.48 3.72 1.58
N GLU A 225 -19.37 4.69 1.77
CA GLU A 225 -20.51 4.63 2.69
C GLU A 225 -21.31 3.32 2.56
N LYS A 226 -21.61 2.91 1.32
CA LYS A 226 -22.38 1.68 1.02
C LYS A 226 -21.72 0.40 1.55
N ASP A 227 -20.40 0.42 1.75
CA ASP A 227 -19.58 -0.74 2.10
C ASP A 227 -19.20 -0.77 3.60
N LEU A 228 -19.46 0.32 4.34
CA LEU A 228 -19.08 0.46 5.75
C LEU A 228 -19.66 -0.64 6.65
N ALA A 229 -20.90 -1.07 6.39
CA ALA A 229 -21.55 -2.11 7.20
C ALA A 229 -20.88 -3.49 7.04
N ALA A 230 -20.10 -3.68 5.97
CA ALA A 230 -19.51 -4.96 5.61
C ALA A 230 -18.04 -5.10 6.05
N VAL A 231 -17.36 -4.00 6.46
CA VAL A 231 -15.97 -4.01 6.91
C VAL A 231 -15.87 -3.57 8.37
N ARG A 232 -14.92 -4.17 9.09
CA ARG A 232 -14.69 -3.87 10.51
C ARG A 232 -13.18 -3.87 10.79
N PRO A 233 -12.70 -3.10 11.77
CA PRO A 233 -11.35 -3.29 12.27
C PRO A 233 -11.09 -4.75 12.62
N GLY A 234 -9.95 -5.28 12.19
CA GLY A 234 -9.61 -6.71 12.26
C GLY A 234 -9.85 -7.48 10.95
N SER A 235 -10.62 -6.95 9.98
CA SER A 235 -10.80 -7.59 8.67
C SER A 235 -9.45 -7.80 7.98
N SER A 236 -9.28 -8.98 7.37
CA SER A 236 -8.12 -9.24 6.50
C SER A 236 -8.21 -8.44 5.21
N ALA A 237 -7.06 -8.07 4.69
CA ALA A 237 -6.91 -7.35 3.44
C ALA A 237 -5.82 -8.00 2.59
N VAL A 238 -5.97 -7.91 1.29
CA VAL A 238 -4.92 -8.25 0.33
C VAL A 238 -4.66 -7.01 -0.52
N LEU A 239 -3.43 -6.52 -0.48
CA LEU A 239 -3.02 -5.35 -1.24
C LEU A 239 -2.31 -5.78 -2.51
N ARG A 240 -2.60 -5.09 -3.60
CA ARG A 240 -1.92 -5.22 -4.90
C ARG A 240 -1.43 -3.86 -5.35
N THR A 241 -0.30 -3.83 -6.04
CA THR A 241 0.27 -2.61 -6.61
C THR A 241 0.76 -2.85 -8.01
N GLN A 242 0.68 -1.84 -8.87
CA GLN A 242 1.18 -1.92 -10.25
C GLN A 242 2.70 -2.09 -10.31
N ALA A 243 3.42 -1.64 -9.26
CA ALA A 243 4.88 -1.81 -9.18
C ALA A 243 5.32 -3.29 -9.11
N PHE A 244 4.45 -4.19 -8.63
CA PHE A 244 4.72 -5.63 -8.49
C PHE A 244 3.52 -6.44 -9.00
N PRO A 245 3.36 -6.55 -10.34
CA PRO A 245 2.24 -7.28 -10.93
C PRO A 245 2.22 -8.74 -10.48
N GLY A 246 1.04 -9.24 -10.10
CA GLY A 246 0.85 -10.62 -9.66
C GLY A 246 1.31 -10.93 -8.24
N ARG A 247 1.91 -9.97 -7.53
CA ARG A 247 2.29 -10.14 -6.14
C ARG A 247 1.20 -9.60 -5.21
N GLU A 248 0.86 -10.37 -4.19
CA GLU A 248 -0.10 -10.03 -3.17
C GLU A 248 0.59 -9.76 -1.84
N PHE A 249 0.16 -8.70 -1.16
CA PHE A 249 0.68 -8.31 0.14
C PHE A 249 -0.44 -8.44 1.18
N PRO A 250 -0.32 -9.39 2.10
CA PRO A 250 -1.33 -9.55 3.14
C PRO A 250 -1.27 -8.38 4.12
N GLY A 251 -2.44 -7.92 4.53
CA GLY A 251 -2.60 -6.83 5.49
C GLY A 251 -3.83 -7.05 6.37
N ARG A 252 -4.01 -6.14 7.31
CA ARG A 252 -5.16 -6.13 8.22
C ARG A 252 -5.67 -4.71 8.42
N LEU A 253 -6.98 -4.52 8.33
CA LEU A 253 -7.62 -3.26 8.66
C LEU A 253 -7.50 -3.00 10.17
N VAL A 254 -6.70 -2.01 10.55
CA VAL A 254 -6.44 -1.69 11.97
C VAL A 254 -7.30 -0.54 12.48
N LEU A 255 -7.77 0.30 11.58
CA LEU A 255 -8.62 1.46 11.90
C LEU A 255 -9.62 1.69 10.79
N LEU A 256 -10.84 2.04 11.19
CA LEU A 256 -11.84 2.70 10.36
C LEU A 256 -12.19 4.02 11.04
N GLY A 257 -11.99 5.13 10.36
CA GLY A 257 -12.13 6.48 10.90
C GLY A 257 -13.56 6.76 11.37
N PRO A 258 -13.74 7.67 12.34
CA PRO A 258 -15.05 8.03 12.86
C PRO A 258 -15.76 9.10 12.03
N VAL A 259 -15.07 9.69 11.05
CA VAL A 259 -15.58 10.82 10.25
C VAL A 259 -15.62 10.43 8.78
N MET A 260 -16.71 10.78 8.12
CA MET A 260 -16.89 10.62 6.69
C MET A 260 -16.49 11.91 5.97
N ASP A 261 -15.75 11.81 4.89
CA ASP A 261 -15.53 12.91 3.96
C ASP A 261 -16.81 13.15 3.16
N GLU A 262 -17.41 14.33 3.31
CA GLU A 262 -18.68 14.68 2.70
C GLU A 262 -18.62 14.79 1.17
N LYS A 263 -17.45 15.11 0.61
CA LYS A 263 -17.26 15.28 -0.83
C LYS A 263 -17.12 13.95 -1.55
N THR A 264 -16.33 13.05 -0.98
CA THR A 264 -16.05 11.74 -1.57
C THR A 264 -17.00 10.65 -1.10
N ARG A 265 -17.78 10.90 -0.03
CA ARG A 265 -18.64 9.91 0.63
C ARG A 265 -17.89 8.66 1.04
N THR A 266 -16.69 8.87 1.58
CA THR A 266 -15.81 7.79 2.05
C THR A 266 -15.39 8.01 3.49
N VAL A 267 -15.04 6.92 4.15
CA VAL A 267 -14.39 6.92 5.46
C VAL A 267 -12.96 6.43 5.28
N GLU A 268 -12.02 7.13 5.91
CA GLU A 268 -10.62 6.71 5.93
C GLU A 268 -10.47 5.40 6.70
N GLY A 269 -9.84 4.42 6.07
CA GLY A 269 -9.40 3.17 6.70
C GLY A 269 -7.88 3.09 6.68
N ARG A 270 -7.30 2.39 7.67
CA ARG A 270 -5.87 2.09 7.71
C ARG A 270 -5.66 0.59 7.75
N ILE A 271 -4.90 0.10 6.79
CA ILE A 271 -4.51 -1.30 6.70
C ILE A 271 -3.02 -1.37 7.04
N GLU A 272 -2.67 -2.15 8.04
CA GLU A 272 -1.28 -2.45 8.34
C GLU A 272 -0.79 -3.57 7.44
N VAL A 273 0.35 -3.36 6.77
CA VAL A 273 1.00 -4.29 5.86
C VAL A 273 2.46 -4.49 6.24
N GLY A 274 2.90 -5.74 6.29
CA GLY A 274 4.30 -6.08 6.51
C GLY A 274 5.15 -5.80 5.27
N ASN A 275 6.38 -5.33 5.47
CA ASN A 275 7.33 -5.00 4.42
C ASN A 275 8.75 -5.44 4.78
N ALA A 276 8.90 -6.71 5.19
CA ALA A 276 10.17 -7.24 5.67
C ALA A 276 11.27 -7.25 4.59
N ASP A 277 10.90 -7.40 3.33
CA ASP A 277 11.81 -7.38 2.18
C ASP A 277 12.09 -5.96 1.65
N GLY A 278 11.40 -4.94 2.19
CA GLY A 278 11.59 -3.53 1.84
C GLY A 278 11.19 -3.18 0.41
N CYS A 279 10.38 -4.01 -0.26
CA CYS A 279 9.97 -3.73 -1.63
C CYS A 279 8.87 -2.66 -1.72
N LEU A 280 7.97 -2.59 -0.74
CA LEU A 280 6.96 -1.54 -0.67
C LEU A 280 7.57 -0.21 -0.22
N ARG A 281 7.09 0.89 -0.78
CA ARG A 281 7.53 2.24 -0.44
C ARG A 281 6.34 3.13 -0.11
N ALA A 282 6.51 4.02 0.86
CA ALA A 282 5.53 5.09 1.10
C ALA A 282 5.36 5.91 -0.19
N GLY A 283 4.12 6.35 -0.46
CA GLY A 283 3.73 7.01 -1.70
C GLY A 283 3.30 6.07 -2.84
N MET A 284 3.42 4.75 -2.69
CA MET A 284 2.89 3.81 -3.69
C MET A 284 1.38 3.71 -3.61
N TYR A 285 0.72 3.76 -4.79
CA TYR A 285 -0.70 3.44 -4.90
C TYR A 285 -0.93 1.94 -4.81
N VAL A 286 -1.98 1.58 -4.10
CA VAL A 286 -2.39 0.19 -3.88
C VAL A 286 -3.90 0.04 -4.09
N GLU A 287 -4.29 -1.13 -4.51
CA GLU A 287 -5.67 -1.59 -4.47
C GLU A 287 -5.79 -2.63 -3.36
N ALA A 288 -6.64 -2.37 -2.38
CA ALA A 288 -6.83 -3.26 -1.25
C ALA A 288 -8.17 -4.00 -1.36
N ALA A 289 -8.12 -5.32 -1.42
CA ALA A 289 -9.28 -6.19 -1.32
C ALA A 289 -9.52 -6.52 0.16
N LEU A 290 -10.49 -5.84 0.79
CA LEU A 290 -10.91 -6.05 2.17
C LEU A 290 -11.91 -7.20 2.25
N ALA A 291 -11.70 -8.14 3.16
CA ALA A 291 -12.72 -9.16 3.47
C ALA A 291 -13.97 -8.47 4.04
N SER A 292 -15.10 -8.67 3.37
CA SER A 292 -16.39 -8.24 3.86
C SER A 292 -17.02 -9.37 4.66
N GLY A 293 -17.75 -9.04 5.72
CA GLY A 293 -18.53 -10.04 6.45
C GLY A 293 -19.74 -10.58 5.67
N ARG A 294 -19.85 -10.28 4.37
CA ARG A 294 -20.90 -10.78 3.50
C ARG A 294 -20.39 -12.01 2.78
N GLU A 295 -21.12 -13.10 2.93
CA GLU A 295 -20.92 -14.30 2.13
C GLU A 295 -21.67 -14.16 0.81
N ARG A 296 -21.10 -14.68 -0.26
CA ARG A 296 -21.74 -14.77 -1.57
C ARG A 296 -21.55 -16.16 -2.16
N THR A 297 -22.58 -16.69 -2.77
CA THR A 297 -22.50 -17.92 -3.52
C THR A 297 -21.90 -17.63 -4.89
N ALA A 298 -20.82 -18.31 -5.24
CA ALA A 298 -20.14 -18.16 -6.53
C ALA A 298 -19.93 -19.53 -7.17
N VAL A 299 -19.85 -19.55 -8.50
CA VAL A 299 -19.46 -20.72 -9.28
C VAL A 299 -17.96 -20.88 -9.14
N VAL A 300 -17.48 -22.05 -8.74
CA VAL A 300 -16.06 -22.30 -8.49
C VAL A 300 -15.57 -23.54 -9.22
N VAL A 301 -14.29 -23.50 -9.59
CA VAL A 301 -13.56 -24.66 -10.13
C VAL A 301 -12.27 -24.85 -9.33
N PRO A 302 -11.73 -26.07 -9.23
CA PRO A 302 -10.39 -26.29 -8.70
C PRO A 302 -9.35 -25.48 -9.52
N ALA A 303 -8.37 -24.90 -8.84
CA ALA A 303 -7.32 -24.10 -9.51
C ALA A 303 -6.54 -24.91 -10.58
N SER A 304 -6.48 -26.25 -10.43
CA SER A 304 -5.87 -27.15 -11.40
C SER A 304 -6.64 -27.27 -12.72
N ALA A 305 -7.93 -26.88 -12.75
CA ALA A 305 -8.73 -26.89 -13.98
C ALA A 305 -8.43 -25.66 -14.87
N LEU A 306 -7.89 -24.61 -14.31
CA LEU A 306 -7.56 -23.38 -15.03
C LEU A 306 -6.30 -23.59 -15.84
N GLN A 307 -6.37 -23.29 -17.15
CA GLN A 307 -5.27 -23.32 -18.08
C GLN A 307 -5.12 -21.94 -18.73
N GLU A 308 -3.97 -21.71 -19.32
CA GLU A 308 -3.72 -20.52 -20.14
C GLU A 308 -3.58 -20.94 -21.61
N PHE A 309 -4.33 -20.31 -22.50
CA PHE A 309 -4.22 -20.52 -23.94
C PHE A 309 -4.27 -19.17 -24.65
N GLN A 310 -3.24 -18.87 -25.46
CA GLN A 310 -3.08 -17.58 -26.15
C GLN A 310 -3.21 -16.36 -25.19
N SER A 311 -2.61 -16.47 -23.99
CA SER A 311 -2.66 -15.45 -22.93
C SER A 311 -4.04 -15.18 -22.33
N LEU A 312 -5.02 -16.06 -22.59
CA LEU A 312 -6.35 -16.01 -22.01
C LEU A 312 -6.55 -17.16 -21.02
N PRO A 313 -7.24 -16.94 -19.89
CA PRO A 313 -7.64 -18.02 -19.01
C PRO A 313 -8.73 -18.86 -19.64
N VAL A 314 -8.54 -20.17 -19.65
CA VAL A 314 -9.46 -21.14 -20.27
C VAL A 314 -9.65 -22.35 -19.38
N VAL A 315 -10.75 -23.06 -19.60
CA VAL A 315 -10.97 -24.40 -19.06
C VAL A 315 -11.38 -25.35 -20.19
N PHE A 316 -11.11 -26.64 -20.01
CA PHE A 316 -11.67 -27.68 -20.88
C PHE A 316 -12.93 -28.24 -20.24
N VAL A 317 -14.07 -27.98 -20.88
CA VAL A 317 -15.36 -28.54 -20.46
C VAL A 317 -15.55 -29.90 -21.09
N ARG A 318 -15.85 -30.91 -20.28
CA ARG A 318 -16.15 -32.28 -20.77
C ARG A 318 -17.62 -32.37 -21.17
N GLU A 319 -17.90 -32.53 -22.46
CA GLU A 319 -19.26 -32.66 -23.01
C GLU A 319 -19.69 -34.11 -23.18
N GLY A 320 -18.72 -35.05 -23.17
CA GLY A 320 -18.95 -36.49 -23.30
C GLY A 320 -17.77 -37.29 -22.75
N GLU A 321 -17.77 -38.61 -22.96
CA GLU A 321 -16.67 -39.47 -22.49
C GLU A 321 -15.33 -39.12 -23.17
N THR A 322 -15.40 -38.69 -24.44
CA THR A 322 -14.23 -38.42 -25.30
C THR A 322 -14.20 -37.02 -25.89
N THR A 323 -15.20 -36.19 -25.57
CA THR A 323 -15.36 -34.86 -26.16
C THR A 323 -15.08 -33.80 -25.14
N PHE A 324 -14.13 -32.93 -25.44
CA PHE A 324 -13.70 -31.83 -24.57
C PHE A 324 -13.72 -30.54 -25.37
N ARG A 325 -14.33 -29.49 -24.80
CA ARG A 325 -14.40 -28.18 -25.45
C ARG A 325 -13.59 -27.16 -24.67
N LEU A 326 -12.67 -26.48 -25.36
CA LEU A 326 -11.98 -25.33 -24.85
C LEU A 326 -12.97 -24.17 -24.70
N ARG A 327 -13.04 -23.59 -23.51
CA ARG A 327 -13.92 -22.47 -23.23
C ARG A 327 -13.17 -21.37 -22.47
N PRO A 328 -13.12 -20.13 -23.00
CA PRO A 328 -12.60 -18.98 -22.28
C PRO A 328 -13.44 -18.71 -21.05
N VAL A 329 -12.80 -18.30 -19.98
CA VAL A 329 -13.47 -18.01 -18.70
C VAL A 329 -13.04 -16.67 -18.16
N GLU A 330 -13.97 -15.99 -17.48
CA GLU A 330 -13.68 -14.83 -16.67
C GLU A 330 -13.46 -15.29 -15.23
N ILE A 331 -12.26 -15.06 -14.71
CA ILE A 331 -11.88 -15.47 -13.35
C ILE A 331 -12.16 -14.36 -12.34
N GLY A 332 -12.70 -14.73 -11.20
CA GLY A 332 -12.89 -13.87 -10.04
C GLY A 332 -11.88 -14.15 -8.93
N ASP A 333 -12.37 -14.22 -7.68
CA ASP A 333 -11.55 -14.46 -6.50
C ASP A 333 -10.97 -15.87 -6.46
N ARG A 334 -9.83 -16.01 -5.76
CA ARG A 334 -9.20 -17.31 -5.47
C ARG A 334 -9.19 -17.53 -3.97
N GLU A 335 -9.71 -18.67 -3.54
CA GLU A 335 -9.80 -19.01 -2.11
C GLU A 335 -9.69 -20.52 -1.89
N GLY A 336 -8.86 -20.97 -0.97
CA GLY A 336 -8.77 -22.39 -0.56
C GLY A 336 -8.45 -23.39 -1.67
N GLY A 337 -7.74 -22.99 -2.75
CA GLY A 337 -7.45 -23.84 -3.92
C GLY A 337 -8.59 -23.88 -4.94
N LEU A 338 -9.67 -23.13 -4.73
CA LEU A 338 -10.76 -22.89 -5.67
C LEU A 338 -10.56 -21.54 -6.37
N VAL A 339 -11.04 -21.45 -7.59
CA VAL A 339 -11.08 -20.23 -8.40
C VAL A 339 -12.54 -19.97 -8.78
N GLU A 340 -12.99 -18.75 -8.47
CA GLU A 340 -14.29 -18.30 -8.90
C GLU A 340 -14.31 -18.09 -10.42
N ILE A 341 -15.40 -18.50 -11.05
CA ILE A 341 -15.68 -18.23 -12.44
C ILE A 341 -16.88 -17.30 -12.54
N VAL A 342 -16.61 -16.07 -12.99
CA VAL A 342 -17.63 -15.03 -13.17
C VAL A 342 -18.42 -15.28 -14.49
N GLY A 343 -17.76 -15.84 -15.49
CA GLY A 343 -18.36 -16.14 -16.80
C GLY A 343 -17.63 -17.25 -17.52
N GLY A 344 -18.34 -17.96 -18.42
CA GLY A 344 -17.76 -19.00 -19.28
C GLY A 344 -18.21 -20.43 -18.94
N VAL A 345 -18.47 -20.78 -17.66
CA VAL A 345 -19.00 -22.08 -17.26
C VAL A 345 -20.11 -21.93 -16.23
N SER A 346 -20.97 -22.95 -16.16
CA SER A 346 -22.10 -22.99 -15.23
C SER A 346 -21.95 -24.11 -14.23
N ALA A 347 -22.58 -23.94 -13.06
CA ALA A 347 -22.63 -24.99 -12.06
C ALA A 347 -23.26 -26.28 -12.61
N GLY A 348 -22.64 -27.41 -12.32
CA GLY A 348 -23.07 -28.71 -12.80
C GLY A 348 -22.33 -29.22 -14.03
N GLU A 349 -21.63 -28.37 -14.77
CA GLU A 349 -20.73 -28.79 -15.86
C GLU A 349 -19.51 -29.55 -15.31
N TRP A 350 -18.79 -30.25 -16.18
CA TRP A 350 -17.57 -30.95 -15.79
C TRP A 350 -16.36 -30.30 -16.44
N VAL A 351 -15.37 -29.94 -15.65
CA VAL A 351 -14.11 -29.32 -16.13
C VAL A 351 -12.92 -30.24 -15.87
N VAL A 352 -12.01 -30.30 -16.81
CA VAL A 352 -10.81 -31.14 -16.71
C VAL A 352 -9.85 -30.53 -15.70
N THR A 353 -9.42 -31.34 -14.73
CA THR A 353 -8.47 -30.93 -13.69
C THR A 353 -7.07 -31.48 -13.89
N THR A 354 -6.96 -32.63 -14.62
CA THR A 354 -5.69 -33.27 -14.95
C THR A 354 -5.71 -33.65 -16.44
N GLY A 355 -4.57 -33.64 -17.12
CA GLY A 355 -4.46 -33.95 -18.55
C GLY A 355 -4.78 -32.78 -19.49
N GLY A 356 -5.00 -31.58 -18.99
CA GLY A 356 -5.27 -30.38 -19.81
C GLY A 356 -4.16 -30.03 -20.79
N PHE A 357 -2.91 -30.39 -20.50
CA PHE A 357 -1.78 -30.21 -21.44
C PHE A 357 -1.93 -31.08 -22.69
N LEU A 358 -2.39 -32.34 -22.55
CA LEU A 358 -2.63 -33.23 -23.68
C LEU A 358 -3.72 -32.65 -24.61
N LEU A 359 -4.85 -32.20 -24.01
CA LEU A 359 -5.94 -31.58 -24.77
C LEU A 359 -5.47 -30.32 -25.52
N LYS A 360 -4.63 -29.52 -24.90
CA LYS A 360 -4.04 -28.34 -25.53
C LYS A 360 -3.14 -28.69 -26.72
N SER A 361 -2.35 -29.77 -26.61
CA SER A 361 -1.48 -30.25 -27.67
C SER A 361 -2.27 -30.79 -28.86
N GLU A 362 -3.33 -31.53 -28.60
CA GLU A 362 -4.21 -32.05 -29.67
C GLU A 362 -4.98 -30.92 -30.36
N LEU A 363 -5.42 -29.90 -29.63
CA LEU A 363 -6.06 -28.72 -30.20
C LEU A 363 -5.12 -27.98 -31.17
N LEU A 364 -3.84 -27.81 -30.77
CA LEU A 364 -2.85 -27.16 -31.62
C LEU A 364 -2.53 -27.98 -32.87
N LYS A 365 -2.50 -29.32 -32.77
CA LYS A 365 -2.31 -30.20 -33.96
C LYS A 365 -3.48 -30.10 -34.93
N SER A 366 -4.72 -30.07 -34.44
CA SER A 366 -5.91 -29.96 -35.31
C SER A 366 -5.94 -28.60 -36.01
N SER A 367 -5.59 -27.51 -35.36
CA SER A 367 -5.55 -26.17 -35.95
C SER A 367 -4.49 -26.04 -37.05
N LEU A 368 -3.34 -26.73 -36.91
CA LEU A 368 -2.29 -26.77 -37.93
C LEU A 368 -2.67 -27.65 -39.12
N ALA A 369 -3.48 -28.70 -38.91
CA ALA A 369 -3.95 -29.59 -39.98
C ALA A 369 -5.00 -28.90 -40.86
N ASP A 370 -5.85 -28.05 -40.29
CA ASP A 370 -6.87 -27.28 -41.04
C ASP A 370 -6.26 -26.17 -41.91
N GLU A 371 -5.11 -25.59 -41.52
CA GLU A 371 -4.39 -24.59 -42.34
C GLU A 371 -3.69 -25.17 -43.56
N HIS A 372 -3.38 -26.45 -43.58
CA HIS A 372 -2.71 -27.13 -44.71
C HIS A 372 -3.66 -27.88 -45.64
N GLY A 373 -4.98 -27.85 -45.38
CA GLY A 373 -6.00 -28.56 -46.19
C GLY A 373 -6.69 -27.76 -47.28
N HIS A 374 -6.25 -26.55 -47.58
CA HIS A 374 -6.78 -25.67 -48.63
C HIS A 374 -5.69 -25.33 -49.66
N ASP A 375 -5.16 -26.35 -50.36
CA ASP A 375 -4.47 -26.19 -51.63
C ASP A 375 -5.18 -27.02 -52.71
#